data_de1cc7b36220801af377846a6e45ccb2
#
_entry.id   de1cc7b36220801af377846a6e45ccb2
#
_cell.length_a   1.000
_cell.length_b   1.000
_cell.length_c   1.000
_cell.angle_alpha   90.00
_cell.angle_beta   90.00
_cell.angle_gamma   90.00
#
_symmetry.space_group_name_H-M   'P 1'
#
loop_
_entity.id
_entity.type
_entity.pdbx_description
1 polymer ?
#
loop_
_entity_poly.entity_id
_entity_poly.type
_entity_poly.pdbx_seq_one_letter_code
_entity_poly.pdbx_strand_id
1 'polypeptide(L)'
;MIENFNDNFREICLNLKIDKRRFILGLSGGIDSMALLSLLKHFIVSNKNLKIEVFPVIIDHDLRLNSSNEAKAVQNIALSLGFNTIIKKIITKKPNGNIQNWARKERRRILCDIAFEFSANLILGHHSDDLVETIFMRSVKGSGIEGLRGMQDRMIWNDTLILRPLIFFKKRQIINYVNSNNVIFFEDQSNFLLKFERTRVRKTLKRISVSNWPSISNDIIKFSLLNKQLLLKINKI
;
A
#
# COMPACT_ATOMS: atom_id res chain seq x y z
N MET A 1 -3.56 -8.17 -15.50
CA MET A 1 -3.29 -7.24 -14.36
C MET A 1 -2.87 -5.86 -14.85
N ILE A 2 -1.95 -5.76 -15.80
CA ILE A 2 -1.43 -4.47 -16.31
C ILE A 2 -2.56 -3.60 -16.84
N GLU A 3 -3.42 -4.11 -17.73
CA GLU A 3 -4.54 -3.36 -18.30
C GLU A 3 -5.46 -2.78 -17.23
N ASN A 4 -5.97 -3.64 -16.33
CA ASN A 4 -6.86 -3.18 -15.26
C ASN A 4 -6.19 -2.15 -14.32
N PHE A 5 -4.87 -2.26 -14.09
CA PHE A 5 -4.12 -1.26 -13.34
C PHE A 5 -4.05 0.05 -14.12
N ASN A 6 -3.75 -0.03 -15.41
CA ASN A 6 -3.63 1.14 -16.27
C ASN A 6 -4.95 1.92 -16.35
N ASP A 7 -6.07 1.24 -16.53
CA ASP A 7 -7.39 1.87 -16.59
C ASP A 7 -7.73 2.57 -15.27
N ASN A 8 -7.56 1.86 -14.14
CA ASN A 8 -7.82 2.41 -12.81
C ASN A 8 -6.90 3.60 -12.48
N PHE A 9 -5.61 3.48 -12.77
CA PHE A 9 -4.66 4.54 -12.47
C PHE A 9 -4.79 5.74 -13.42
N ARG A 10 -5.19 5.49 -14.66
CA ARG A 10 -5.56 6.55 -15.61
C ARG A 10 -6.75 7.36 -15.11
N GLU A 11 -7.80 6.70 -14.65
CA GLU A 11 -8.95 7.36 -14.03
C GLU A 11 -8.55 8.21 -12.84
N ILE A 12 -7.69 7.68 -11.95
CA ILE A 12 -7.15 8.46 -10.83
C ILE A 12 -6.44 9.72 -11.33
N CYS A 13 -5.56 9.59 -12.33
CA CYS A 13 -4.80 10.71 -12.87
C CYS A 13 -5.70 11.75 -13.57
N LEU A 14 -6.73 11.33 -14.29
CA LEU A 14 -7.66 12.25 -14.96
C LEU A 14 -8.52 13.03 -13.98
N ASN A 15 -8.84 12.44 -12.83
CA ASN A 15 -9.59 13.11 -11.76
C ASN A 15 -8.73 14.08 -10.93
N LEU A 16 -7.42 14.14 -11.15
CA LEU A 16 -6.50 15.08 -10.52
C LEU A 16 -6.15 16.20 -11.52
N LYS A 17 -5.97 17.43 -10.99
CA LYS A 17 -5.37 18.52 -11.77
C LYS A 17 -3.96 18.14 -12.20
N ILE A 18 -3.47 18.68 -13.31
CA ILE A 18 -2.15 18.32 -13.89
C ILE A 18 -1.00 18.60 -12.89
N ASP A 19 -1.06 19.74 -12.19
CA ASP A 19 -0.10 20.11 -11.14
C ASP A 19 -0.13 19.19 -9.91
N LYS A 20 -1.19 18.38 -9.75
CA LYS A 20 -1.36 17.40 -8.67
C LYS A 20 -1.02 15.95 -9.08
N ARG A 21 -0.46 15.72 -10.28
CA ARG A 21 -0.03 14.40 -10.76
C ARG A 21 1.39 14.05 -10.30
N ARG A 22 1.77 14.55 -9.14
CA ARG A 22 2.97 14.18 -8.41
C ARG A 22 2.63 13.17 -7.33
N PHE A 23 3.46 12.16 -7.20
CA PHE A 23 3.18 11.06 -6.28
C PHE A 23 4.44 10.67 -5.50
N ILE A 24 4.31 10.61 -4.19
CA ILE A 24 5.26 9.92 -3.32
C ILE A 24 4.84 8.46 -3.26
N LEU A 25 5.74 7.55 -3.63
CA LEU A 25 5.52 6.11 -3.50
C LEU A 25 6.20 5.60 -2.24
N GLY A 26 5.43 5.13 -1.25
CA GLY A 26 6.01 4.44 -0.09
C GLY A 26 6.60 3.09 -0.51
N LEU A 27 7.92 3.05 -0.69
CA LEU A 27 8.66 1.88 -1.20
C LEU A 27 9.32 1.13 -0.04
N SER A 28 8.91 -0.11 0.21
CA SER A 28 9.47 -0.94 1.29
C SER A 28 10.44 -2.02 0.80
N GLY A 29 10.59 -2.18 -0.51
CA GLY A 29 11.33 -3.28 -1.11
C GLY A 29 10.58 -4.61 -1.17
N GLY A 30 9.47 -4.76 -0.43
CA GLY A 30 8.65 -5.96 -0.47
C GLY A 30 7.86 -6.09 -1.77
N ILE A 31 7.43 -7.33 -2.08
CA ILE A 31 6.79 -7.72 -3.35
C ILE A 31 5.68 -6.76 -3.80
N ASP A 32 4.82 -6.27 -2.89
CA ASP A 32 3.69 -5.41 -3.25
C ASP A 32 4.13 -4.02 -3.69
N SER A 33 5.09 -3.43 -2.97
CA SER A 33 5.63 -2.11 -3.29
C SER A 33 6.50 -2.13 -4.55
N MET A 34 7.25 -3.23 -4.79
CA MET A 34 8.05 -3.40 -6.00
C MET A 34 7.19 -3.69 -7.22
N ALA A 35 6.12 -4.48 -7.07
CA ALA A 35 5.12 -4.66 -8.12
C ALA A 35 4.47 -3.32 -8.52
N LEU A 36 4.11 -2.50 -7.52
CA LEU A 36 3.53 -1.19 -7.77
C LEU A 36 4.51 -0.25 -8.48
N LEU A 37 5.80 -0.24 -8.09
CA LEU A 37 6.84 0.53 -8.76
C LEU A 37 6.98 0.13 -10.23
N SER A 38 7.00 -1.18 -10.52
CA SER A 38 7.08 -1.73 -11.88
C SER A 38 5.85 -1.35 -12.71
N LEU A 39 4.64 -1.49 -12.16
CA LEU A 39 3.39 -1.08 -12.83
C LEU A 39 3.37 0.41 -13.15
N LEU A 40 3.80 1.25 -12.21
CA LEU A 40 3.90 2.70 -12.42
C LEU A 40 4.91 3.03 -13.53
N LYS A 41 6.05 2.33 -13.60
CA LYS A 41 7.02 2.50 -14.70
C LYS A 41 6.36 2.20 -16.05
N HIS A 42 5.69 1.08 -16.19
CA HIS A 42 4.97 0.73 -17.42
C HIS A 42 3.91 1.78 -17.78
N PHE A 43 3.14 2.22 -16.78
CA PHE A 43 2.09 3.22 -16.96
C PHE A 43 2.65 4.57 -17.45
N ILE A 44 3.70 5.07 -16.83
CA ILE A 44 4.33 6.35 -17.17
C ILE A 44 4.89 6.33 -18.60
N VAL A 45 5.57 5.24 -18.98
CA VAL A 45 6.13 5.08 -20.32
C VAL A 45 5.03 5.09 -21.40
N SER A 46 3.90 4.42 -21.13
CA SER A 46 2.76 4.34 -22.05
C SER A 46 1.87 5.60 -22.06
N ASN A 47 2.02 6.51 -21.09
CA ASN A 47 1.13 7.66 -20.90
C ASN A 47 1.92 8.97 -20.67
N LYS A 48 2.94 9.22 -21.46
CA LYS A 48 3.81 10.42 -21.35
C LYS A 48 3.05 11.74 -21.37
N ASN A 49 1.93 11.80 -22.09
CA ASN A 49 1.05 12.97 -22.17
C ASN A 49 0.42 13.37 -20.83
N LEU A 50 0.32 12.44 -19.86
CA LEU A 50 -0.25 12.72 -18.54
C LEU A 50 0.72 13.46 -17.60
N LYS A 51 2.00 13.61 -17.95
CA LYS A 51 3.02 14.35 -17.18
C LYS A 51 3.07 13.92 -15.70
N ILE A 52 3.21 12.62 -15.46
CA ILE A 52 3.20 12.03 -14.11
C ILE A 52 4.61 12.00 -13.57
N GLU A 53 4.78 12.46 -12.34
CA GLU A 53 6.02 12.39 -11.57
C GLU A 53 5.84 11.46 -10.38
N VAL A 54 6.76 10.50 -10.20
CA VAL A 54 6.74 9.56 -9.06
C VAL A 54 8.09 9.60 -8.36
N PHE A 55 8.06 9.85 -7.06
CA PHE A 55 9.22 9.88 -6.17
C PHE A 55 9.11 8.73 -5.15
N PRO A 56 9.82 7.62 -5.36
CA PRO A 56 9.86 6.55 -4.35
C PRO A 56 10.56 7.03 -3.09
N VAL A 57 9.97 6.71 -1.94
CA VAL A 57 10.53 7.03 -0.62
C VAL A 57 10.64 5.74 0.19
N ILE A 58 11.85 5.44 0.63
CA ILE A 58 12.18 4.32 1.50
C ILE A 58 12.32 4.84 2.92
N ILE A 59 11.59 4.25 3.85
CA ILE A 59 11.73 4.56 5.27
C ILE A 59 12.58 3.47 5.93
N ASP A 60 13.79 3.84 6.31
CA ASP A 60 14.65 2.98 7.13
C ASP A 60 14.22 3.10 8.60
N HIS A 61 13.65 2.02 9.12
CA HIS A 61 13.17 1.94 10.51
C HIS A 61 14.31 1.73 11.52
N ASP A 62 15.53 1.44 11.05
CA ASP A 62 16.70 1.13 11.87
C ASP A 62 16.40 0.07 12.96
N LEU A 63 15.58 -0.91 12.62
CA LEU A 63 15.15 -1.99 13.52
C LEU A 63 16.06 -3.23 13.43
N ARG A 64 16.92 -3.32 12.41
CA ARG A 64 17.83 -4.44 12.12
C ARG A 64 19.18 -3.92 11.65
N LEU A 65 20.22 -4.66 11.95
CA LEU A 65 21.61 -4.32 11.59
C LEU A 65 21.79 -4.07 10.08
N ASN A 66 21.03 -4.76 9.22
CA ASN A 66 21.16 -4.65 7.76
C ASN A 66 20.11 -3.77 7.09
N SER A 67 19.26 -3.05 7.85
CA SER A 67 18.15 -2.25 7.27
C SER A 67 18.64 -1.18 6.30
N SER A 68 19.76 -0.53 6.60
CA SER A 68 20.34 0.50 5.73
C SER A 68 20.92 -0.08 4.42
N ASN A 69 21.47 -1.30 4.45
CA ASN A 69 21.96 -1.99 3.25
C ASN A 69 20.79 -2.46 2.36
N GLU A 70 19.72 -2.99 2.98
CA GLU A 70 18.48 -3.32 2.28
C GLU A 70 17.87 -2.08 1.61
N ALA A 71 17.80 -0.96 2.32
CA ALA A 71 17.29 0.30 1.78
C ALA A 71 18.11 0.77 0.57
N LYS A 72 19.44 0.70 0.62
CA LYS A 72 20.33 1.03 -0.51
C LYS A 72 20.14 0.08 -1.70
N ALA A 73 19.97 -1.22 -1.44
CA ALA A 73 19.72 -2.18 -2.51
C ALA A 73 18.39 -1.90 -3.23
N VAL A 74 17.32 -1.59 -2.48
CA VAL A 74 16.02 -1.18 -3.03
C VAL A 74 16.17 0.13 -3.83
N GLN A 75 16.94 1.10 -3.31
CA GLN A 75 17.23 2.35 -4.02
C GLN A 75 17.91 2.10 -5.37
N ASN A 76 18.92 1.24 -5.42
CA ASN A 76 19.63 0.92 -6.66
C ASN A 76 18.70 0.28 -7.70
N ILE A 77 17.80 -0.61 -7.28
CA ILE A 77 16.79 -1.18 -8.18
C ILE A 77 15.84 -0.08 -8.69
N ALA A 78 15.37 0.80 -7.84
CA ALA A 78 14.49 1.88 -8.27
C ALA A 78 15.21 2.85 -9.23
N LEU A 79 16.49 3.16 -9.00
CA LEU A 79 17.33 3.96 -9.89
C LEU A 79 17.51 3.29 -11.26
N SER A 80 17.74 1.98 -11.32
CA SER A 80 17.84 1.25 -12.60
C SER A 80 16.54 1.27 -13.40
N LEU A 81 15.39 1.42 -12.72
CA LEU A 81 14.09 1.63 -13.34
C LEU A 81 13.84 3.10 -13.73
N GLY A 82 14.78 4.02 -13.45
CA GLY A 82 14.69 5.43 -13.78
C GLY A 82 13.98 6.30 -12.73
N PHE A 83 13.88 5.84 -11.48
CA PHE A 83 13.27 6.58 -10.39
C PHE A 83 14.31 7.12 -9.41
N ASN A 84 14.36 8.43 -9.22
CA ASN A 84 15.13 9.04 -8.14
C ASN A 84 14.46 8.76 -6.80
N THR A 85 15.17 8.07 -5.90
CA THR A 85 14.61 7.52 -4.67
C THR A 85 15.20 8.22 -3.44
N ILE A 86 14.33 8.59 -2.51
CA ILE A 86 14.69 9.23 -1.24
C ILE A 86 14.73 8.15 -0.15
N ILE A 87 15.80 8.11 0.65
CA ILE A 87 15.88 7.30 1.87
C ILE A 87 15.75 8.23 3.08
N LYS A 88 14.82 7.94 3.97
CA LYS A 88 14.63 8.64 5.25
C LYS A 88 14.72 7.66 6.41
N LYS A 89 15.53 7.99 7.43
CA LYS A 89 15.58 7.24 8.70
C LYS A 89 14.54 7.75 9.68
N ILE A 90 14.00 6.86 10.50
CA ILE A 90 13.19 7.25 11.66
C ILE A 90 14.15 7.66 12.77
N ILE A 91 14.09 8.93 13.17
CA ILE A 91 14.93 9.52 14.22
C ILE A 91 14.22 9.59 15.59
N THR A 92 12.91 9.32 15.65
CA THR A 92 12.13 9.35 16.88
C THR A 92 12.49 8.17 17.79
N LYS A 93 12.51 8.40 19.10
CA LYS A 93 12.86 7.37 20.11
C LYS A 93 11.88 6.19 20.01
N LYS A 94 12.43 4.97 19.96
CA LYS A 94 11.64 3.73 19.98
C LYS A 94 10.93 3.57 21.34
N PRO A 95 9.64 3.22 21.38
CA PRO A 95 8.96 2.91 22.63
C PRO A 95 9.37 1.53 23.17
N ASN A 96 9.17 1.32 24.47
CA ASN A 96 9.45 0.03 25.10
C ASN A 96 8.49 -1.11 24.71
N GLY A 97 7.42 -0.81 23.92
CA GLY A 97 6.44 -1.80 23.46
C GLY A 97 5.72 -1.35 22.19
N ASN A 98 4.99 -2.27 21.57
CA ASN A 98 4.20 -2.03 20.36
C ASN A 98 4.98 -1.35 19.22
N ILE A 99 6.25 -1.76 19.05
CA ILE A 99 7.22 -1.19 18.10
C ILE A 99 6.65 -1.16 16.66
N GLN A 100 5.91 -2.21 16.25
CA GLN A 100 5.34 -2.24 14.88
C GLN A 100 4.30 -1.16 14.65
N ASN A 101 3.42 -0.91 15.62
CA ASN A 101 2.41 0.12 15.48
C ASN A 101 3.05 1.51 15.46
N TRP A 102 4.06 1.71 16.31
CA TRP A 102 4.88 2.93 16.29
C TRP A 102 5.56 3.10 14.92
N ALA A 103 6.29 2.10 14.43
CA ALA A 103 6.98 2.16 13.15
C ALA A 103 6.01 2.43 11.97
N ARG A 104 4.79 1.83 12.02
CA ARG A 104 3.74 2.08 11.02
C ARG A 104 3.21 3.52 11.09
N LYS A 105 3.04 4.07 12.30
CA LYS A 105 2.61 5.47 12.50
C LYS A 105 3.67 6.44 12.00
N GLU A 106 4.92 6.24 12.39
CA GLU A 106 6.05 7.08 11.99
C GLU A 106 6.27 7.03 10.48
N ARG A 107 6.25 5.84 9.89
CA ARG A 107 6.33 5.70 8.43
C ARG A 107 5.24 6.51 7.72
N ARG A 108 4.00 6.42 8.19
CA ARG A 108 2.91 7.18 7.60
C ARG A 108 3.13 8.67 7.74
N ARG A 109 3.49 9.14 8.94
CA ARG A 109 3.76 10.55 9.23
C ARG A 109 4.83 11.09 8.28
N ILE A 110 6.00 10.45 8.22
CA ILE A 110 7.13 10.88 7.39
C ILE A 110 6.75 10.90 5.90
N LEU A 111 6.04 9.88 5.41
CA LEU A 111 5.61 9.84 4.02
C LEU A 111 4.61 10.95 3.69
N CYS A 112 3.70 11.29 4.59
CA CYS A 112 2.77 12.40 4.40
C CYS A 112 3.46 13.75 4.49
N ASP A 113 4.41 13.92 5.42
CA ASP A 113 5.20 15.15 5.53
C ASP A 113 5.97 15.43 4.22
N ILE A 114 6.63 14.40 3.66
CA ILE A 114 7.31 14.50 2.35
C ILE A 114 6.30 14.77 1.23
N ALA A 115 5.15 14.10 1.23
CA ALA A 115 4.13 14.34 0.21
C ALA A 115 3.62 15.79 0.24
N PHE A 116 3.45 16.35 1.42
CA PHE A 116 3.09 17.75 1.61
C PHE A 116 4.19 18.70 1.08
N GLU A 117 5.46 18.47 1.45
CA GLU A 117 6.61 19.25 0.97
C GLU A 117 6.72 19.26 -0.56
N PHE A 118 6.45 18.12 -1.20
CA PHE A 118 6.49 17.98 -2.67
C PHE A 118 5.20 18.41 -3.36
N SER A 119 4.19 18.88 -2.62
CA SER A 119 2.83 19.12 -3.14
C SER A 119 2.29 17.90 -3.91
N ALA A 120 2.55 16.71 -3.40
CA ALA A 120 2.29 15.42 -4.03
C ALA A 120 1.23 14.61 -3.28
N ASN A 121 0.65 13.62 -3.96
CA ASN A 121 -0.22 12.60 -3.36
C ASN A 121 0.62 11.40 -2.89
N LEU A 122 0.18 10.68 -1.87
CA LEU A 122 0.85 9.48 -1.39
C LEU A 122 0.25 8.22 -2.00
N ILE A 123 1.09 7.35 -2.60
CA ILE A 123 0.68 6.04 -3.12
C ILE A 123 1.24 4.93 -2.24
N LEU A 124 0.40 3.95 -1.88
CA LEU A 124 0.77 2.79 -1.07
C LEU A 124 0.34 1.47 -1.74
N GLY A 125 1.19 0.46 -1.67
CA GLY A 125 1.00 -0.86 -2.27
C GLY A 125 0.10 -1.81 -1.48
N HIS A 126 -0.96 -1.31 -0.80
CA HIS A 126 -1.94 -2.17 -0.14
C HIS A 126 -2.85 -2.85 -1.16
N HIS A 127 -3.20 -4.12 -0.92
CA HIS A 127 -3.99 -4.96 -1.82
C HIS A 127 -5.24 -5.53 -1.13
N SER A 128 -6.08 -6.29 -1.85
CA SER A 128 -7.36 -6.79 -1.36
C SER A 128 -7.25 -7.68 -0.13
N ASP A 129 -6.21 -8.50 -0.04
CA ASP A 129 -6.01 -9.38 1.12
C ASP A 129 -5.70 -8.56 2.39
N ASP A 130 -4.98 -7.42 2.26
CA ASP A 130 -4.79 -6.48 3.37
C ASP A 130 -6.11 -5.82 3.82
N LEU A 131 -7.01 -5.55 2.88
CA LEU A 131 -8.34 -5.03 3.18
C LEU A 131 -9.14 -6.06 3.98
N VAL A 132 -9.16 -7.30 3.52
CA VAL A 132 -9.83 -8.42 4.20
C VAL A 132 -9.29 -8.64 5.61
N GLU A 133 -7.96 -8.70 5.77
CA GLU A 133 -7.30 -8.78 7.07
C GLU A 133 -7.74 -7.65 8.00
N THR A 134 -7.80 -6.43 7.48
CA THR A 134 -8.17 -5.24 8.27
C THR A 134 -9.62 -5.29 8.72
N ILE A 135 -10.53 -5.69 7.85
CA ILE A 135 -11.96 -5.84 8.20
C ILE A 135 -12.12 -6.94 9.24
N PHE A 136 -11.49 -8.11 9.05
CA PHE A 136 -11.53 -9.19 10.00
C PHE A 136 -11.02 -8.78 11.39
N MET A 137 -9.85 -8.12 11.46
CA MET A 137 -9.31 -7.62 12.73
C MET A 137 -10.24 -6.63 13.43
N ARG A 138 -10.91 -5.78 12.68
CA ARG A 138 -11.85 -4.80 13.20
C ARG A 138 -13.17 -5.44 13.65
N SER A 139 -13.68 -6.41 12.90
CA SER A 139 -14.89 -7.14 13.31
C SER A 139 -14.68 -7.91 14.61
N VAL A 140 -13.54 -8.58 14.77
CA VAL A 140 -13.19 -9.28 16.03
C VAL A 140 -13.10 -8.31 17.22
N LYS A 141 -12.73 -7.05 16.98
CA LYS A 141 -12.65 -5.98 18.00
C LYS A 141 -13.98 -5.25 18.23
N GLY A 142 -15.07 -5.70 17.61
CA GLY A 142 -16.39 -5.09 17.78
C GLY A 142 -16.51 -3.71 17.11
N SER A 143 -15.75 -3.41 16.06
CA SER A 143 -15.85 -2.14 15.36
C SER A 143 -17.20 -1.96 14.70
N GLY A 144 -17.81 -0.78 14.84
CA GLY A 144 -19.04 -0.40 14.15
C GLY A 144 -18.87 -0.26 12.63
N ILE A 145 -19.95 0.13 11.95
CA ILE A 145 -20.04 0.22 10.48
C ILE A 145 -18.91 1.03 9.86
N GLU A 146 -18.54 2.18 10.43
CA GLU A 146 -17.40 2.97 9.93
C GLU A 146 -16.07 2.22 10.00
N GLY A 147 -15.82 1.52 11.10
CA GLY A 147 -14.63 0.68 11.24
C GLY A 147 -14.58 -0.43 10.20
N LEU A 148 -15.72 -1.04 9.90
CA LEU A 148 -15.84 -2.13 8.93
C LEU A 148 -15.74 -1.70 7.46
N ARG A 149 -15.64 -0.39 7.15
CA ARG A 149 -15.22 0.07 5.80
C ARG A 149 -13.86 -0.47 5.40
N GLY A 150 -13.04 -0.83 6.36
CA GLY A 150 -11.68 -1.28 6.11
C GLY A 150 -10.75 -0.17 5.61
N MET A 151 -9.83 -0.55 4.72
CA MET A 151 -8.97 0.40 4.02
C MET A 151 -9.65 0.86 2.74
N GLN A 152 -9.77 2.18 2.56
CA GLN A 152 -10.35 2.76 1.35
C GLN A 152 -9.29 2.87 0.25
N ASP A 153 -9.73 2.82 -1.01
CA ASP A 153 -8.90 3.08 -2.21
C ASP A 153 -8.23 4.45 -2.17
N ARG A 154 -8.94 5.43 -1.59
CA ARG A 154 -8.48 6.80 -1.37
C ARG A 154 -8.91 7.30 0.00
N MET A 155 -8.09 8.10 0.65
CA MET A 155 -8.41 8.80 1.89
C MET A 155 -7.56 10.06 2.04
N ILE A 156 -8.07 11.04 2.74
CA ILE A 156 -7.29 12.22 3.14
C ILE A 156 -6.79 12.01 4.57
N TRP A 157 -5.53 12.32 4.82
CA TRP A 157 -4.92 12.31 6.15
C TRP A 157 -3.91 13.45 6.23
N ASN A 158 -4.09 14.37 7.17
CA ASN A 158 -3.29 15.60 7.30
C ASN A 158 -3.09 16.30 5.93
N ASP A 159 -4.19 16.65 5.26
CA ASP A 159 -4.24 17.32 3.95
C ASP A 159 -3.55 16.57 2.79
N THR A 160 -3.04 15.37 3.05
CA THR A 160 -2.43 14.51 2.03
C THR A 160 -3.44 13.49 1.51
N LEU A 161 -3.64 13.45 0.20
CA LEU A 161 -4.44 12.40 -0.44
C LEU A 161 -3.60 11.12 -0.53
N ILE A 162 -4.08 10.07 0.14
CA ILE A 162 -3.47 8.73 0.11
C ILE A 162 -4.26 7.85 -0.84
N LEU A 163 -3.58 7.24 -1.79
CA LEU A 163 -4.12 6.38 -2.83
C LEU A 163 -3.58 4.94 -2.67
N ARG A 164 -4.42 3.96 -2.97
CA ARG A 164 -4.08 2.53 -2.94
C ARG A 164 -4.51 1.86 -4.26
N PRO A 165 -3.74 2.05 -5.34
CA PRO A 165 -4.14 1.56 -6.66
C PRO A 165 -4.28 0.03 -6.75
N LEU A 166 -3.63 -0.71 -5.83
CA LEU A 166 -3.70 -2.18 -5.80
C LEU A 166 -4.80 -2.73 -4.88
N ILE A 167 -5.64 -1.89 -4.26
CA ILE A 167 -6.57 -2.33 -3.21
C ILE A 167 -7.58 -3.38 -3.68
N PHE A 168 -7.90 -3.44 -4.97
CA PHE A 168 -8.82 -4.41 -5.55
C PHE A 168 -8.12 -5.60 -6.22
N PHE A 169 -6.79 -5.63 -6.23
CA PHE A 169 -6.01 -6.75 -6.75
C PHE A 169 -5.73 -7.77 -5.64
N LYS A 170 -5.92 -9.06 -5.94
CA LYS A 170 -5.58 -10.16 -5.02
C LYS A 170 -4.08 -10.35 -4.95
N LYS A 171 -3.58 -10.77 -3.78
CA LYS A 171 -2.16 -11.09 -3.58
C LYS A 171 -1.62 -12.04 -4.66
N ARG A 172 -2.40 -13.06 -5.04
CA ARG A 172 -2.02 -14.01 -6.09
C ARG A 172 -1.78 -13.33 -7.44
N GLN A 173 -2.56 -12.31 -7.82
CA GLN A 173 -2.37 -11.57 -9.06
C GLN A 173 -1.05 -10.77 -9.04
N ILE A 174 -0.70 -10.20 -7.87
CA ILE A 174 0.56 -9.48 -7.66
C ILE A 174 1.74 -10.43 -7.79
N ILE A 175 1.68 -11.61 -7.15
CA ILE A 175 2.72 -12.65 -7.24
C ILE A 175 2.91 -13.09 -8.69
N ASN A 176 1.83 -13.41 -9.38
CA ASN A 176 1.89 -13.82 -10.79
C ASN A 176 2.51 -12.73 -11.67
N TYR A 177 2.13 -11.45 -11.45
CA TYR A 177 2.71 -10.32 -12.17
C TYR A 177 4.22 -10.20 -11.93
N VAL A 178 4.66 -10.27 -10.68
CA VAL A 178 6.07 -10.17 -10.29
C VAL A 178 6.90 -11.26 -10.94
N ASN A 179 6.41 -12.51 -10.90
CA ASN A 179 7.10 -13.65 -11.50
C ASN A 179 7.17 -13.55 -13.04
N SER A 180 6.05 -13.17 -13.69
CA SER A 180 6.00 -13.06 -15.16
C SER A 180 6.83 -11.89 -15.72
N ASN A 181 7.13 -10.87 -14.90
CA ASN A 181 7.90 -9.70 -15.31
C ASN A 181 9.28 -9.62 -14.64
N ASN A 182 9.72 -10.69 -13.97
CA ASN A 182 11.02 -10.78 -13.28
C ASN A 182 11.28 -9.58 -12.36
N VAL A 183 10.27 -9.10 -11.64
CA VAL A 183 10.40 -7.97 -10.73
C VAL A 183 11.20 -8.39 -9.49
N ILE A 184 12.33 -7.73 -9.26
CA ILE A 184 13.19 -7.99 -8.09
C ILE A 184 12.53 -7.39 -6.85
N PHE A 185 12.47 -8.17 -5.75
CA PHE A 185 11.95 -7.76 -4.46
C PHE A 185 12.71 -8.45 -3.32
N PHE A 186 12.55 -7.96 -2.10
CA PHE A 186 13.14 -8.51 -0.88
C PHE A 186 12.05 -9.10 0.01
N GLU A 187 12.31 -10.28 0.56
CA GLU A 187 11.41 -10.88 1.55
C GLU A 187 11.75 -10.38 2.95
N ASP A 188 10.78 -9.75 3.61
CA ASP A 188 10.93 -9.36 5.01
C ASP A 188 10.62 -10.55 5.92
N GLN A 189 11.66 -11.11 6.55
CA GLN A 189 11.52 -12.23 7.49
C GLN A 189 10.57 -11.95 8.65
N SER A 190 10.36 -10.67 9.02
CA SER A 190 9.41 -10.31 10.08
C SER A 190 7.97 -10.65 9.73
N ASN A 191 7.63 -10.83 8.45
CA ASN A 191 6.30 -11.22 8.00
C ASN A 191 5.87 -12.62 8.49
N PHE A 192 6.82 -13.46 8.91
CA PHE A 192 6.56 -14.82 9.39
C PHE A 192 6.47 -14.94 10.91
N LEU A 193 6.76 -13.86 11.65
CA LEU A 193 6.76 -13.90 13.12
C LEU A 193 5.34 -13.90 13.70
N LEU A 194 4.92 -15.01 14.29
CA LEU A 194 3.59 -15.22 14.90
C LEU A 194 3.29 -14.31 16.10
N LYS A 195 4.28 -13.63 16.67
CA LYS A 195 4.07 -12.63 17.74
C LYS A 195 3.21 -11.45 17.27
N PHE A 196 3.06 -11.24 15.96
CA PHE A 196 2.30 -10.15 15.39
C PHE A 196 0.85 -10.53 15.12
N GLU A 197 -0.09 -9.68 15.55
CA GLU A 197 -1.53 -9.88 15.40
C GLU A 197 -1.91 -10.19 13.93
N ARG A 198 -1.35 -9.42 13.00
CA ARG A 198 -1.64 -9.57 11.57
C ARG A 198 -1.15 -10.90 10.99
N THR A 199 0.00 -11.40 11.45
CA THR A 199 0.52 -12.71 11.04
C THR A 199 -0.37 -13.84 11.57
N ARG A 200 -0.90 -13.72 12.82
CA ARG A 200 -1.88 -14.68 13.37
C ARG A 200 -3.17 -14.67 12.56
N VAL A 201 -3.69 -13.48 12.25
CA VAL A 201 -4.91 -13.34 11.42
C VAL A 201 -4.70 -13.98 10.04
N ARG A 202 -3.60 -13.74 9.35
CA ARG A 202 -3.27 -14.40 8.07
C ARG A 202 -3.29 -15.93 8.19
N LYS A 203 -2.70 -16.46 9.26
CA LYS A 203 -2.67 -17.92 9.50
C LYS A 203 -4.07 -18.47 9.77
N THR A 204 -4.88 -17.77 10.55
CA THR A 204 -6.29 -18.15 10.82
C THR A 204 -7.12 -18.11 9.54
N LEU A 205 -7.05 -17.02 8.79
CA LEU A 205 -7.75 -16.85 7.53
C LEU A 205 -7.36 -17.94 6.52
N LYS A 206 -6.08 -18.29 6.41
CA LYS A 206 -5.62 -19.42 5.57
C LYS A 206 -6.21 -20.76 6.00
N ARG A 207 -6.39 -21.02 7.30
CA ARG A 207 -6.98 -22.27 7.81
C ARG A 207 -8.49 -22.39 7.51
N ILE A 208 -9.21 -21.29 7.64
CA ILE A 208 -10.67 -21.24 7.34
C ILE A 208 -10.90 -21.41 5.84
N SER A 209 -9.93 -21.16 5.01
CA SER A 209 -10.10 -20.82 3.60
C SER A 209 -9.74 -21.89 2.59
N VAL A 210 -9.43 -23.13 3.00
CA VAL A 210 -8.96 -24.12 2.01
C VAL A 210 -10.01 -24.40 0.92
N SER A 211 -11.31 -24.29 1.21
CA SER A 211 -12.37 -24.50 0.21
C SER A 211 -13.15 -23.24 -0.21
N ASN A 212 -13.37 -22.28 0.70
CA ASN A 212 -14.32 -21.18 0.47
C ASN A 212 -13.72 -19.77 0.51
N TRP A 213 -12.39 -19.63 0.65
CA TRP A 213 -11.74 -18.32 0.80
C TRP A 213 -11.97 -17.35 -0.37
N PRO A 214 -11.91 -17.77 -1.65
CA PRO A 214 -12.17 -16.86 -2.77
C PRO A 214 -13.57 -16.22 -2.71
N SER A 215 -14.57 -16.97 -2.25
CA SER A 215 -15.93 -16.46 -2.07
C SER A 215 -15.99 -15.49 -0.90
N ILE A 216 -15.54 -15.89 0.28
CA ILE A 216 -15.55 -15.04 1.50
C ILE A 216 -14.79 -13.74 1.28
N SER A 217 -13.62 -13.79 0.64
CA SER A 217 -12.84 -12.57 0.36
C SER A 217 -13.57 -11.63 -0.60
N ASN A 218 -14.24 -12.16 -1.63
CA ASN A 218 -15.05 -11.36 -2.54
C ASN A 218 -16.25 -10.72 -1.84
N ASP A 219 -16.92 -11.45 -0.95
CA ASP A 219 -18.07 -10.95 -0.20
C ASP A 219 -17.66 -9.85 0.78
N ILE A 220 -16.51 -9.99 1.44
CA ILE A 220 -15.95 -8.93 2.30
C ILE A 220 -15.62 -7.68 1.49
N ILE A 221 -15.05 -7.82 0.29
CA ILE A 221 -14.75 -6.68 -0.58
C ILE A 221 -16.04 -6.00 -1.04
N LYS A 222 -17.05 -6.78 -1.47
CA LYS A 222 -18.37 -6.26 -1.84
C LYS A 222 -19.02 -5.52 -0.68
N PHE A 223 -18.99 -6.10 0.52
CA PHE A 223 -19.48 -5.47 1.74
C PHE A 223 -18.79 -4.12 2.01
N SER A 224 -17.47 -4.05 1.89
CA SER A 224 -16.71 -2.81 2.07
C SER A 224 -17.13 -1.73 1.06
N LEU A 225 -17.36 -2.11 -0.20
CA LEU A 225 -17.82 -1.18 -1.25
C LEU A 225 -19.24 -0.69 -1.00
N LEU A 226 -20.18 -1.58 -0.65
CA LEU A 226 -21.55 -1.22 -0.31
C LEU A 226 -21.61 -0.31 0.91
N ASN A 227 -20.83 -0.60 1.94
CA ASN A 227 -20.73 0.22 3.14
C ASN A 227 -20.19 1.62 2.83
N LYS A 228 -19.19 1.73 1.93
CA LYS A 228 -18.70 3.02 1.43
C LYS A 228 -19.82 3.82 0.74
N GLN A 229 -20.60 3.18 -0.13
CA GLN A 229 -21.71 3.83 -0.84
C GLN A 229 -22.82 4.28 0.12
N LEU A 230 -23.17 3.48 1.11
CA LEU A 230 -24.17 3.78 2.11
C LEU A 230 -23.80 5.04 2.91
N LEU A 231 -22.56 5.08 3.42
CA LEU A 231 -22.07 6.21 4.21
C LEU A 231 -21.96 7.50 3.38
N LEU A 232 -21.64 7.40 2.09
CA LEU A 232 -21.66 8.56 1.19
C LEU A 232 -23.07 9.12 0.96
N LYS A 233 -24.09 8.26 1.01
CA LYS A 233 -25.50 8.70 0.92
C LYS A 233 -25.97 9.36 2.21
N ILE A 234 -25.64 8.78 3.36
CA ILE A 234 -26.01 9.31 4.69
C ILE A 234 -25.38 10.70 4.92
N ASN A 235 -24.11 10.89 4.55
CA ASN A 235 -23.42 12.18 4.73
C ASN A 235 -23.83 13.26 3.73
N LYS A 236 -24.77 12.98 2.83
CA LYS A 236 -25.37 13.98 1.90
C LYS A 236 -26.74 14.48 2.36
N ILE A 237 -27.27 13.89 3.43
CA ILE A 237 -28.47 14.33 4.16
C ILE A 237 -28.07 15.27 5.28
#